data_0dd3b82359de4cf1578bbd7837e779fc
#
_entry.id   0dd3b82359de4cf1578bbd7837e779fc
#
_cell.length_a   1.000
_cell.length_b   1.000
_cell.length_c   1.000
_cell.angle_alpha   90.00
_cell.angle_beta   90.00
_cell.angle_gamma   90.00
#
_symmetry.space_group_name_H-M   'P 1'
#
loop_
_entity.id
_entity.type
_entity.pdbx_description
1 polymer ?
#
loop_
_entity_poly.entity_id
_entity_poly.type
_entity_poly.pdbx_seq_one_letter_code
_entity_poly.pdbx_strand_id
1 'polypeptide(L)'
;MLQGAVAHQTTFENNNKNIIIIMAKIIGIDLGTTNSCVAVLEGKDPVVIPNSEGRNTTPSVVAFVDGGERKVGDPAKRQAITNPGRTIYSIKRFMGETYDQVQKEIERVPYKVVRSDNNTPRVDIDGRQYTPQEISAMILQKMKKTAEDYLGQEVKEAVITVPAYFNDSQRQATKEAGEIAGLTVRRIVNEPTAAALAYGLDKSNKDQKIAVFDLGGGTFDISILELGDGVFEVKSTNGDTHLGGDDFDHVSIDWLADEFLKDEGVDLG
;
A
#
# COMPACT_ATOMS: atom_id res chain seq x y z
N MET A 1 8.48 0.46 21.37
CA MET A 1 8.63 -1.00 21.11
C MET A 1 9.23 -1.36 19.75
N LEU A 2 9.77 -0.40 18.97
CA LEU A 2 10.58 -0.69 17.78
C LEU A 2 12.05 -1.08 18.11
N GLN A 3 12.44 -1.10 19.38
CA GLN A 3 13.78 -1.52 19.80
C GLN A 3 14.00 -3.03 19.83
N GLY A 4 13.01 -3.84 19.49
CA GLY A 4 13.09 -5.32 19.50
C GLY A 4 13.22 -5.97 18.13
N ALA A 5 13.51 -5.22 17.06
CA ALA A 5 13.89 -5.82 15.79
C ALA A 5 15.32 -6.33 15.93
N VAL A 6 15.49 -7.58 16.35
CA VAL A 6 16.78 -8.26 16.42
C VAL A 6 17.37 -8.26 15.01
N ALA A 7 18.43 -7.49 14.82
CA ALA A 7 19.22 -7.55 13.60
C ALA A 7 19.82 -8.96 13.49
N HIS A 8 19.38 -9.76 12.51
CA HIS A 8 20.05 -11.00 12.18
C HIS A 8 21.40 -10.67 11.56
N GLN A 9 22.47 -11.03 12.29
CA GLN A 9 23.85 -10.92 11.79
C GLN A 9 24.11 -12.13 10.88
N THR A 10 24.36 -11.87 9.60
CA THR A 10 24.92 -12.87 8.69
C THR A 10 26.41 -12.59 8.57
N THR A 11 27.24 -13.53 9.04
CA THR A 11 28.70 -13.42 9.00
C THR A 11 29.21 -14.08 7.73
N PHE A 12 29.90 -13.34 6.88
CA PHE A 12 30.67 -13.91 5.77
C PHE A 12 32.16 -13.80 6.11
N GLU A 13 32.84 -14.94 6.19
CA GLU A 13 34.30 -14.98 6.30
C GLU A 13 34.90 -14.76 4.91
N ASN A 14 35.63 -13.66 4.75
CA ASN A 14 36.49 -13.46 3.61
C ASN A 14 37.93 -13.68 4.09
N ASN A 15 38.73 -14.39 3.31
CA ASN A 15 40.11 -14.84 3.65
C ASN A 15 41.12 -13.72 3.96
N ASN A 16 40.70 -12.47 4.02
CA ASN A 16 41.48 -11.33 4.49
C ASN A 16 40.79 -10.69 5.71
N LYS A 17 41.01 -11.18 6.89
CA LYS A 17 40.87 -10.60 8.27
C LYS A 17 39.87 -9.44 8.52
N ASN A 18 38.99 -9.08 7.59
CA ASN A 18 37.95 -8.09 7.76
C ASN A 18 36.59 -8.80 7.73
N ILE A 19 35.99 -8.99 8.90
CA ILE A 19 34.60 -9.44 9.03
C ILE A 19 33.72 -8.24 8.67
N ILE A 20 33.11 -8.26 7.50
CA ILE A 20 32.08 -7.27 7.14
C ILE A 20 30.76 -7.77 7.71
N ILE A 21 30.29 -7.15 8.78
CA ILE A 21 28.97 -7.39 9.34
C ILE A 21 27.98 -6.58 8.49
N ILE A 22 27.29 -7.24 7.58
CA ILE A 22 26.18 -6.64 6.85
C ILE A 22 24.93 -6.79 7.73
N MET A 23 24.51 -5.69 8.32
CA MET A 23 23.24 -5.67 9.05
C MET A 23 22.09 -5.66 8.03
N ALA A 24 21.26 -6.70 8.11
CA ALA A 24 20.01 -6.72 7.31
C ALA A 24 19.15 -5.51 7.67
N LYS A 25 18.75 -4.74 6.66
CA LYS A 25 17.85 -3.59 6.84
C LYS A 25 16.41 -4.05 6.75
N ILE A 26 15.61 -3.63 7.73
CA ILE A 26 14.16 -3.77 7.71
C ILE A 26 13.59 -2.47 7.16
N ILE A 27 12.73 -2.57 6.15
CA ILE A 27 12.02 -1.42 5.60
C ILE A 27 10.60 -1.33 6.15
N GLY A 28 10.09 -0.12 6.28
CA GLY A 28 8.67 0.15 6.52
C GLY A 28 7.99 0.45 5.19
N ILE A 29 6.87 -0.21 4.91
CA ILE A 29 6.07 0.05 3.72
C ILE A 29 4.66 0.44 4.15
N ASP A 30 4.21 1.58 3.66
CA ASP A 30 2.80 1.94 3.63
C ASP A 30 2.23 1.53 2.27
N LEU A 31 1.40 0.48 2.27
CA LEU A 31 0.73 -0.01 1.07
C LEU A 31 -0.66 0.64 0.97
N GLY A 32 -0.70 1.87 0.48
CA GLY A 32 -1.94 2.63 0.37
C GLY A 32 -2.81 2.23 -0.83
N THR A 33 -4.09 2.55 -0.79
CA THR A 33 -5.05 2.29 -1.89
C THR A 33 -4.65 3.03 -3.16
N THR A 34 -4.29 4.30 -3.03
CA THR A 34 -3.95 5.18 -4.16
C THR A 34 -2.45 5.36 -4.33
N ASN A 35 -1.72 5.54 -3.21
CA ASN A 35 -0.27 5.72 -3.21
C ASN A 35 0.37 4.89 -2.12
N SER A 36 1.58 4.40 -2.40
CA SER A 36 2.42 3.68 -1.44
C SER A 36 3.72 4.43 -1.19
N CYS A 37 4.31 4.23 -0.01
CA CYS A 37 5.64 4.76 0.28
C CYS A 37 6.50 3.73 1.02
N VAL A 38 7.82 3.96 0.99
CA VAL A 38 8.80 3.11 1.67
C VAL A 38 9.75 3.98 2.49
N ALA A 39 10.10 3.50 3.67
CA ALA A 39 11.01 4.17 4.58
C ALA A 39 12.00 3.19 5.22
N VAL A 40 13.11 3.72 5.70
CA VAL A 40 14.15 2.98 6.44
C VAL A 40 14.60 3.78 7.65
N LEU A 41 15.14 3.10 8.64
CA LEU A 41 15.85 3.76 9.75
C LEU A 41 17.31 3.99 9.39
N GLU A 42 17.75 5.24 9.38
CA GLU A 42 19.14 5.66 9.31
C GLU A 42 19.59 6.11 10.70
N GLY A 43 20.35 5.25 11.37
CA GLY A 43 20.63 5.45 12.78
C GLY A 43 19.36 5.32 13.63
N LYS A 44 18.84 6.45 14.13
CA LYS A 44 17.60 6.52 14.91
C LYS A 44 16.45 7.23 14.19
N ASP A 45 16.74 7.82 13.04
CA ASP A 45 15.79 8.66 12.33
C ASP A 45 15.12 7.90 11.17
N PRO A 46 13.80 7.95 11.05
CA PRO A 46 13.10 7.39 9.90
C PRO A 46 13.30 8.30 8.68
N VAL A 47 13.68 7.70 7.56
CA VAL A 47 13.87 8.37 6.29
C VAL A 47 12.94 7.77 5.26
N VAL A 48 12.08 8.59 4.66
CA VAL A 48 11.26 8.19 3.52
C VAL A 48 12.14 8.18 2.28
N ILE A 49 12.14 7.07 1.57
CA ILE A 49 12.99 6.85 0.40
C ILE A 49 12.27 7.37 -0.85
N PRO A 50 12.84 8.34 -1.58
CA PRO A 50 12.26 8.78 -2.83
C PRO A 50 12.37 7.69 -3.91
N ASN A 51 11.35 7.59 -4.76
CA ASN A 51 11.35 6.68 -5.90
C ASN A 51 12.25 7.18 -7.04
N SER A 52 12.34 6.39 -8.13
CA SER A 52 13.13 6.73 -9.32
C SER A 52 12.71 8.04 -10.01
N GLU A 53 11.48 8.49 -9.75
CA GLU A 53 10.91 9.74 -10.25
C GLU A 53 11.14 10.93 -9.29
N GLY A 54 11.88 10.73 -8.18
CA GLY A 54 12.20 11.75 -7.18
C GLY A 54 11.03 12.06 -6.23
N ARG A 55 10.01 11.22 -6.15
CA ARG A 55 8.83 11.41 -5.29
C ARG A 55 8.90 10.51 -4.07
N ASN A 56 8.41 11.00 -2.94
CA ASN A 56 8.31 10.24 -1.69
C ASN A 56 7.18 9.20 -1.71
N THR A 57 6.26 9.32 -2.65
CA THR A 57 5.16 8.37 -2.84
C THR A 57 5.17 7.81 -4.25
N THR A 58 4.71 6.58 -4.39
CA THR A 58 4.58 5.87 -5.68
C THR A 58 3.11 5.49 -5.86
N PRO A 59 2.47 5.84 -6.98
CA PRO A 59 1.10 5.41 -7.24
C PRO A 59 0.95 3.89 -7.13
N SER A 60 -0.08 3.43 -6.41
CA SER A 60 -0.42 2.00 -6.25
C SER A 60 -1.13 1.49 -7.51
N VAL A 61 -0.47 1.64 -8.66
CA VAL A 61 -0.98 1.32 -10.00
C VAL A 61 -0.04 0.36 -10.69
N VAL A 62 -0.63 -0.68 -11.29
CA VAL A 62 0.08 -1.68 -12.09
C VAL A 62 -0.51 -1.72 -13.48
N ALA A 63 0.29 -1.67 -14.52
CA ALA A 63 -0.16 -1.76 -15.89
C ALA A 63 0.55 -2.88 -16.65
N PHE A 64 -0.22 -3.63 -17.41
CA PHE A 64 0.26 -4.67 -18.31
C PHE A 64 0.32 -4.11 -19.72
N VAL A 65 1.51 -4.18 -20.31
CA VAL A 65 1.75 -3.70 -21.70
C VAL A 65 2.02 -4.87 -22.62
N ASP A 66 2.00 -4.59 -23.92
CA ASP A 66 2.29 -5.60 -24.93
C ASP A 66 3.70 -6.18 -24.75
N GLY A 67 3.87 -7.46 -25.08
CA GLY A 67 5.14 -8.17 -24.86
C GLY A 67 5.32 -8.73 -23.45
N GLY A 68 4.31 -8.60 -22.55
CA GLY A 68 4.34 -9.17 -21.20
C GLY A 68 5.12 -8.34 -20.17
N GLU A 69 5.55 -7.13 -20.55
CA GLU A 69 6.16 -6.19 -19.61
C GLU A 69 5.12 -5.62 -18.65
N ARG A 70 5.56 -5.31 -17.43
CA ARG A 70 4.73 -4.69 -16.38
C ARG A 70 5.32 -3.35 -16.00
N LYS A 71 4.46 -2.34 -15.86
CA LYS A 71 4.81 -1.03 -15.32
C LYS A 71 4.16 -0.86 -13.97
N VAL A 72 4.83 -0.18 -13.04
CA VAL A 72 4.32 0.09 -11.70
C VAL A 72 4.59 1.55 -11.34
N GLY A 73 3.64 2.18 -10.67
CA GLY A 73 3.76 3.56 -10.23
C GLY A 73 3.41 4.58 -11.32
N ASP A 74 4.12 5.69 -11.38
CA ASP A 74 3.87 6.77 -12.33
C ASP A 74 3.83 6.33 -13.81
N PRO A 75 4.73 5.43 -14.28
CA PRO A 75 4.64 4.92 -15.66
C PRO A 75 3.35 4.16 -15.94
N ALA A 76 2.82 3.43 -14.95
CA ALA A 76 1.54 2.73 -15.06
C ALA A 76 0.37 3.72 -15.05
N LYS A 77 0.38 4.69 -14.13
CA LYS A 77 -0.66 5.70 -14.01
C LYS A 77 -0.82 6.52 -15.29
N ARG A 78 0.30 6.90 -15.94
CA ARG A 78 0.25 7.70 -17.19
C ARG A 78 -0.46 7.02 -18.35
N GLN A 79 -0.53 5.69 -18.39
CA GLN A 79 -1.22 4.98 -19.46
C GLN A 79 -2.65 4.56 -19.12
N ALA A 80 -3.17 4.90 -17.94
CA ALA A 80 -4.52 4.53 -17.51
C ALA A 80 -5.61 4.98 -18.51
N ILE A 81 -5.44 6.16 -19.11
CA ILE A 81 -6.40 6.71 -20.09
C ILE A 81 -6.38 5.91 -21.39
N THR A 82 -5.20 5.52 -21.87
CA THR A 82 -5.05 4.83 -23.18
C THR A 82 -5.13 3.32 -23.09
N ASN A 83 -5.01 2.76 -21.88
CA ASN A 83 -5.03 1.32 -21.63
C ASN A 83 -5.78 1.00 -20.32
N PRO A 84 -7.05 1.43 -20.16
CA PRO A 84 -7.78 1.30 -18.90
C PRO A 84 -8.03 -0.15 -18.50
N GLY A 85 -8.39 -1.01 -19.43
CA GLY A 85 -8.69 -2.43 -19.16
C GLY A 85 -7.49 -3.26 -18.69
N ARG A 86 -6.27 -2.77 -18.86
CA ARG A 86 -5.02 -3.45 -18.45
C ARG A 86 -4.21 -2.63 -17.44
N THR A 87 -4.82 -1.58 -16.86
CA THR A 87 -4.23 -0.73 -15.82
C THR A 87 -5.02 -0.87 -14.54
N ILE A 88 -4.41 -1.50 -13.54
CA ILE A 88 -5.03 -1.90 -12.29
C ILE A 88 -4.67 -0.90 -11.21
N TYR A 89 -5.67 -0.32 -10.56
CA TYR A 89 -5.57 0.57 -9.41
C TYR A 89 -6.61 0.18 -8.35
N SER A 90 -6.54 0.77 -7.18
CA SER A 90 -7.44 0.50 -6.04
C SER A 90 -7.54 -0.98 -5.64
N ILE A 91 -6.52 -1.78 -5.96
CA ILE A 91 -6.52 -3.24 -5.73
C ILE A 91 -6.64 -3.59 -4.23
N LYS A 92 -6.24 -2.70 -3.33
CA LYS A 92 -6.33 -2.89 -1.88
C LYS A 92 -7.79 -3.11 -1.44
N ARG A 93 -8.78 -2.57 -2.16
CA ARG A 93 -10.22 -2.74 -1.89
C ARG A 93 -10.71 -4.17 -2.11
N PHE A 94 -9.95 -4.99 -2.83
CA PHE A 94 -10.25 -6.41 -3.10
C PHE A 94 -9.49 -7.38 -2.19
N MET A 95 -8.57 -6.86 -1.37
CA MET A 95 -7.68 -7.69 -0.54
C MET A 95 -8.45 -8.40 0.57
N GLY A 96 -8.38 -9.74 0.58
CA GLY A 96 -9.01 -10.58 1.61
C GLY A 96 -10.53 -10.60 1.59
N GLU A 97 -11.14 -10.05 0.55
CA GLU A 97 -12.60 -9.99 0.37
C GLU A 97 -13.13 -11.13 -0.49
N THR A 98 -14.43 -11.41 -0.37
CA THR A 98 -15.13 -12.31 -1.29
C THR A 98 -15.66 -11.51 -2.50
N TYR A 99 -15.83 -12.20 -3.63
CA TYR A 99 -16.35 -11.59 -4.86
C TYR A 99 -17.73 -10.95 -4.64
N ASP A 100 -18.57 -11.55 -3.81
CA ASP A 100 -19.91 -11.03 -3.51
C ASP A 100 -19.88 -9.72 -2.70
N GLN A 101 -18.86 -9.53 -1.87
CA GLN A 101 -18.73 -8.32 -1.05
C GLN A 101 -18.23 -7.10 -1.83
N VAL A 102 -17.57 -7.32 -2.97
CA VAL A 102 -16.91 -6.25 -3.74
C VAL A 102 -17.61 -5.86 -5.04
N GLN A 103 -18.91 -6.17 -5.19
CA GLN A 103 -19.67 -5.90 -6.42
C GLN A 103 -19.65 -4.41 -6.80
N LYS A 104 -19.82 -3.53 -5.83
CA LYS A 104 -19.79 -2.07 -6.05
C LYS A 104 -18.42 -1.58 -6.53
N GLU A 105 -17.35 -2.21 -6.06
CA GLU A 105 -15.99 -1.89 -6.51
C GLU A 105 -15.75 -2.38 -7.93
N ILE A 106 -16.28 -3.55 -8.27
CA ILE A 106 -16.18 -4.12 -9.62
C ILE A 106 -16.84 -3.21 -10.66
N GLU A 107 -17.97 -2.59 -10.32
CA GLU A 107 -18.69 -1.66 -11.21
C GLU A 107 -17.93 -0.35 -11.46
N ARG A 108 -17.00 0.03 -10.56
CA ARG A 108 -16.24 1.30 -10.61
C ARG A 108 -14.91 1.21 -11.36
N VAL A 109 -14.43 0.01 -11.62
CA VAL A 109 -13.12 -0.18 -12.24
C VAL A 109 -13.25 -0.56 -13.71
N PRO A 110 -12.40 -0.04 -14.61
CA PRO A 110 -12.48 -0.33 -16.04
C PRO A 110 -11.85 -1.67 -16.42
N TYR A 111 -11.10 -2.30 -15.52
CA TYR A 111 -10.48 -3.59 -15.77
C TYR A 111 -11.40 -4.74 -15.33
N LYS A 112 -11.24 -5.87 -15.99
CA LYS A 112 -12.13 -7.01 -15.80
C LYS A 112 -11.80 -7.75 -14.49
N VAL A 113 -12.80 -7.87 -13.61
CA VAL A 113 -12.74 -8.68 -12.40
C VAL A 113 -13.69 -9.85 -12.54
N VAL A 114 -13.21 -11.06 -12.24
CA VAL A 114 -13.95 -12.31 -12.35
C VAL A 114 -14.00 -13.04 -11.02
N ARG A 115 -15.03 -13.87 -10.85
CA ARG A 115 -15.19 -14.75 -9.70
C ARG A 115 -14.33 -16.00 -9.89
N SER A 116 -13.55 -16.37 -8.89
CA SER A 116 -12.87 -17.67 -8.84
C SER A 116 -13.76 -18.75 -8.21
N ASP A 117 -13.34 -20.01 -8.30
CA ASP A 117 -14.07 -21.17 -7.75
C ASP A 117 -14.30 -21.08 -6.24
N ASN A 118 -13.39 -20.42 -5.52
CA ASN A 118 -13.48 -20.20 -4.07
C ASN A 118 -14.14 -18.86 -3.70
N ASN A 119 -14.90 -18.25 -4.62
CA ASN A 119 -15.59 -16.98 -4.42
C ASN A 119 -14.67 -15.80 -4.04
N THR A 120 -13.43 -15.78 -4.54
CA THR A 120 -12.54 -14.62 -4.40
C THR A 120 -12.46 -13.84 -5.72
N PRO A 121 -12.30 -12.50 -5.66
CA PRO A 121 -12.12 -11.71 -6.86
C PRO A 121 -10.76 -11.98 -7.51
N ARG A 122 -10.73 -12.00 -8.85
CA ARG A 122 -9.52 -12.13 -9.67
C ARG A 122 -9.53 -11.07 -10.75
N VAL A 123 -8.40 -10.44 -11.00
CA VAL A 123 -8.22 -9.54 -12.14
C VAL A 123 -7.86 -10.36 -13.35
N ASP A 124 -8.66 -10.30 -14.40
CA ASP A 124 -8.44 -11.04 -15.66
C ASP A 124 -7.74 -10.11 -16.67
N ILE A 125 -6.50 -10.43 -16.99
CA ILE A 125 -5.71 -9.74 -18.02
C ILE A 125 -5.41 -10.73 -19.14
N ASP A 126 -6.04 -10.55 -20.27
CA ASP A 126 -5.85 -11.37 -21.48
C ASP A 126 -6.04 -12.88 -21.21
N GLY A 127 -6.98 -13.25 -20.33
CA GLY A 127 -7.27 -14.63 -19.94
C GLY A 127 -6.40 -15.18 -18.82
N ARG A 128 -5.43 -14.43 -18.33
CA ARG A 128 -4.67 -14.77 -17.11
C ARG A 128 -5.30 -14.07 -15.91
N GLN A 129 -5.65 -14.86 -14.90
CA GLN A 129 -6.24 -14.38 -13.68
C GLN A 129 -5.18 -14.13 -12.60
N TYR A 130 -5.22 -12.93 -12.02
CA TYR A 130 -4.33 -12.51 -10.92
C TYR A 130 -5.13 -12.31 -9.65
N THR A 131 -4.58 -12.75 -8.53
CA THR A 131 -5.14 -12.42 -7.20
C THR A 131 -4.86 -10.97 -6.85
N PRO A 132 -5.67 -10.34 -5.97
CA PRO A 132 -5.33 -9.05 -5.38
C PRO A 132 -3.95 -9.05 -4.71
N GLN A 133 -3.55 -10.17 -4.09
CA GLN A 133 -2.22 -10.35 -3.48
C GLN A 133 -1.11 -10.29 -4.53
N GLU A 134 -1.28 -10.94 -5.69
CA GLU A 134 -0.27 -10.90 -6.77
C GLU A 134 -0.10 -9.48 -7.35
N ILE A 135 -1.19 -8.75 -7.53
CA ILE A 135 -1.12 -7.35 -8.01
C ILE A 135 -0.47 -6.46 -6.93
N SER A 136 -0.87 -6.60 -5.68
CA SER A 136 -0.27 -5.86 -4.56
C SER A 136 1.22 -6.19 -4.40
N ALA A 137 1.60 -7.46 -4.63
CA ALA A 137 2.99 -7.88 -4.61
C ALA A 137 3.85 -7.16 -5.67
N MET A 138 3.30 -6.82 -6.83
CA MET A 138 4.02 -6.05 -7.85
C MET A 138 4.33 -4.63 -7.36
N ILE A 139 3.41 -4.02 -6.60
CA ILE A 139 3.64 -2.72 -5.95
C ILE A 139 4.72 -2.86 -4.87
N LEU A 140 4.63 -3.89 -4.02
CA LEU A 140 5.62 -4.16 -2.98
C LEU A 140 7.00 -4.47 -3.55
N GLN A 141 7.09 -5.16 -4.70
CA GLN A 141 8.34 -5.35 -5.43
C GLN A 141 8.96 -4.02 -5.88
N LYS A 142 8.14 -3.07 -6.33
CA LYS A 142 8.62 -1.71 -6.66
C LYS A 142 9.13 -1.00 -5.41
N MET A 143 8.45 -1.11 -4.26
CA MET A 143 8.91 -0.55 -2.99
C MET A 143 10.23 -1.18 -2.53
N LYS A 144 10.32 -2.51 -2.59
CA LYS A 144 11.54 -3.26 -2.31
C LYS A 144 12.70 -2.79 -3.19
N LYS A 145 12.49 -2.73 -4.51
CA LYS A 145 13.50 -2.27 -5.47
C LYS A 145 13.94 -0.84 -5.19
N THR A 146 13.02 0.07 -4.90
CA THR A 146 13.31 1.46 -4.51
C THR A 146 14.22 1.50 -3.28
N ALA A 147 13.94 0.67 -2.28
CA ALA A 147 14.77 0.60 -1.08
C ALA A 147 16.16 0.00 -1.36
N GLU A 148 16.23 -1.06 -2.17
CA GLU A 148 17.50 -1.69 -2.57
C GLU A 148 18.40 -0.75 -3.36
N ASP A 149 17.83 0.03 -4.28
CA ASP A 149 18.56 1.04 -5.06
C ASP A 149 19.12 2.15 -4.18
N TYR A 150 18.34 2.59 -3.20
CA TYR A 150 18.76 3.60 -2.22
C TYR A 150 19.85 3.10 -1.28
N LEU A 151 19.67 1.89 -0.74
CA LEU A 151 20.57 1.31 0.26
C LEU A 151 21.82 0.67 -0.34
N GLY A 152 21.84 0.38 -1.64
CA GLY A 152 22.92 -0.33 -2.31
C GLY A 152 23.08 -1.78 -1.87
N GLN A 153 22.05 -2.38 -1.27
CA GLN A 153 22.07 -3.76 -0.77
C GLN A 153 20.70 -4.43 -0.90
N GLU A 154 20.70 -5.77 -0.87
CA GLU A 154 19.47 -6.55 -0.88
C GLU A 154 18.63 -6.30 0.39
N VAL A 155 17.31 -6.18 0.22
CA VAL A 155 16.32 -6.03 1.30
C VAL A 155 15.44 -7.29 1.34
N LYS A 156 15.41 -7.93 2.50
CA LYS A 156 14.65 -9.18 2.70
C LYS A 156 13.47 -9.04 3.65
N GLU A 157 13.43 -7.98 4.45
CA GLU A 157 12.51 -7.87 5.56
C GLU A 157 11.73 -6.56 5.52
N ALA A 158 10.44 -6.63 5.84
CA ALA A 158 9.58 -5.47 5.89
C ALA A 158 8.59 -5.52 7.05
N VAL A 159 8.19 -4.31 7.48
CA VAL A 159 6.96 -4.05 8.24
C VAL A 159 6.00 -3.36 7.28
N ILE A 160 4.74 -3.83 7.21
CA ILE A 160 3.74 -3.29 6.28
C ILE A 160 2.56 -2.75 7.10
N THR A 161 2.03 -1.59 6.73
CA THR A 161 0.87 -1.01 7.39
C THR A 161 -0.44 -1.46 6.75
N VAL A 162 -1.51 -1.48 7.57
CA VAL A 162 -2.88 -1.75 7.16
C VAL A 162 -3.83 -0.85 7.94
N PRO A 163 -5.02 -0.53 7.40
CA PRO A 163 -6.07 0.13 8.15
C PRO A 163 -6.40 -0.60 9.46
N ALA A 164 -6.78 0.14 10.49
CA ALA A 164 -7.05 -0.47 11.81
C ALA A 164 -8.28 -1.41 11.79
N TYR A 165 -9.24 -1.15 10.89
CA TYR A 165 -10.45 -1.98 10.73
C TYR A 165 -10.24 -3.25 9.89
N PHE A 166 -9.07 -3.44 9.25
CA PHE A 166 -8.82 -4.66 8.49
C PHE A 166 -9.02 -5.89 9.37
N ASN A 167 -9.81 -6.83 8.87
CA ASN A 167 -10.02 -8.12 9.49
C ASN A 167 -8.80 -9.06 9.26
N ASP A 168 -8.84 -10.22 9.88
CA ASP A 168 -7.73 -11.19 9.81
C ASP A 168 -7.46 -11.67 8.38
N SER A 169 -8.50 -11.85 7.55
CA SER A 169 -8.34 -12.25 6.14
C SER A 169 -7.60 -11.19 5.33
N GLN A 170 -7.92 -9.92 5.52
CA GLN A 170 -7.28 -8.79 4.84
C GLN A 170 -5.82 -8.61 5.30
N ARG A 171 -5.55 -8.77 6.60
CA ARG A 171 -4.20 -8.75 7.16
C ARG A 171 -3.35 -9.90 6.62
N GLN A 172 -3.93 -11.11 6.57
CA GLN A 172 -3.25 -12.28 6.02
C GLN A 172 -2.97 -12.10 4.53
N ALA A 173 -3.92 -11.61 3.73
CA ALA A 173 -3.74 -11.31 2.32
C ALA A 173 -2.64 -10.27 2.08
N THR A 174 -2.54 -9.25 2.95
CA THR A 174 -1.44 -8.25 2.89
C THR A 174 -0.09 -8.89 3.19
N LYS A 175 -0.03 -9.79 4.18
CA LYS A 175 1.18 -10.54 4.50
C LYS A 175 1.62 -11.43 3.32
N GLU A 176 0.68 -12.16 2.73
CA GLU A 176 0.92 -13.00 1.54
C GLU A 176 1.45 -12.19 0.36
N ALA A 177 0.89 -11.00 0.12
CA ALA A 177 1.41 -10.09 -0.90
C ALA A 177 2.88 -9.72 -0.67
N GLY A 178 3.27 -9.49 0.59
CA GLY A 178 4.66 -9.25 0.97
C GLY A 178 5.56 -10.47 0.69
N GLU A 179 5.08 -11.67 1.01
CA GLU A 179 5.80 -12.92 0.78
C GLU A 179 5.96 -13.20 -0.72
N ILE A 180 4.92 -12.98 -1.53
CA ILE A 180 4.97 -13.08 -3.00
C ILE A 180 5.97 -12.05 -3.57
N ALA A 181 6.09 -10.87 -2.95
CA ALA A 181 7.08 -9.86 -3.34
C ALA A 181 8.52 -10.23 -2.97
N GLY A 182 8.74 -11.36 -2.29
CA GLY A 182 10.04 -11.81 -1.82
C GLY A 182 10.52 -11.07 -0.56
N LEU A 183 9.56 -10.69 0.30
CA LEU A 183 9.82 -10.06 1.60
C LEU A 183 9.40 -11.00 2.74
N THR A 184 10.21 -11.11 3.77
CA THR A 184 9.78 -11.63 5.06
C THR A 184 9.04 -10.54 5.80
N VAL A 185 7.72 -10.64 5.90
CA VAL A 185 6.89 -9.66 6.61
C VAL A 185 7.02 -9.90 8.12
N ARG A 186 7.80 -9.07 8.78
CA ARG A 186 8.07 -9.17 10.22
C ARG A 186 6.85 -8.80 11.06
N ARG A 187 6.09 -7.82 10.61
CA ARG A 187 4.90 -7.36 11.32
C ARG A 187 3.93 -6.64 10.37
N ILE A 188 2.65 -6.81 10.61
CA ILE A 188 1.58 -5.95 10.11
C ILE A 188 1.23 -4.97 11.23
N VAL A 189 1.21 -3.68 10.93
CA VAL A 189 0.97 -2.59 11.90
C VAL A 189 -0.22 -1.76 11.44
N ASN A 190 -1.05 -1.31 12.38
CA ASN A 190 -2.16 -0.43 12.04
C ASN A 190 -1.65 0.95 11.61
N GLU A 191 -2.18 1.50 10.52
CA GLU A 191 -1.84 2.83 9.98
C GLU A 191 -1.92 3.93 11.04
N PRO A 192 -3.02 4.05 11.83
CA PRO A 192 -3.10 5.08 12.87
C PRO A 192 -2.05 4.90 13.99
N THR A 193 -1.66 3.67 14.30
CA THR A 193 -0.56 3.41 15.25
C THR A 193 0.78 3.83 14.67
N ALA A 194 1.03 3.55 13.41
CA ALA A 194 2.26 3.97 12.71
C ALA A 194 2.35 5.50 12.64
N ALA A 195 1.23 6.19 12.34
CA ALA A 195 1.16 7.65 12.33
C ALA A 195 1.46 8.25 13.70
N ALA A 196 0.86 7.70 14.77
CA ALA A 196 1.11 8.16 16.15
C ALA A 196 2.58 7.96 16.56
N LEU A 197 3.19 6.85 16.18
CA LEU A 197 4.62 6.58 16.40
C LEU A 197 5.52 7.56 15.63
N ALA A 198 5.19 7.84 14.37
CA ALA A 198 5.93 8.79 13.54
C ALA A 198 5.89 10.21 14.11
N TYR A 199 4.80 10.57 14.77
CA TYR A 199 4.66 11.86 15.47
C TYR A 199 5.45 11.93 16.78
N GLY A 200 6.06 10.81 17.22
CA GLY A 200 6.88 10.73 18.43
C GLY A 200 6.06 10.71 19.73
N LEU A 201 4.80 10.31 19.65
CA LEU A 201 3.91 10.28 20.82
C LEU A 201 4.30 9.19 21.83
N ASP A 202 5.02 8.17 21.40
CA ASP A 202 5.63 7.13 22.25
C ASP A 202 6.68 7.68 23.24
N LYS A 203 7.24 8.87 22.94
CA LYS A 203 8.21 9.54 23.79
C LYS A 203 7.58 10.37 24.90
N SER A 204 6.26 10.47 24.91
CA SER A 204 5.49 11.15 25.95
C SER A 204 5.28 10.20 27.15
N ASN A 205 5.70 10.62 28.35
CA ASN A 205 5.45 9.88 29.59
C ASN A 205 4.05 10.15 30.18
N LYS A 206 3.10 10.59 29.38
CA LYS A 206 1.73 10.91 29.81
C LYS A 206 0.76 10.00 29.11
N ASP A 207 -0.23 9.54 29.86
CA ASP A 207 -1.41 8.91 29.26
C ASP A 207 -2.13 9.92 28.39
N GLN A 208 -2.39 9.54 27.14
CA GLN A 208 -3.03 10.42 26.15
C GLN A 208 -4.10 9.66 25.37
N LYS A 209 -5.18 10.38 25.07
CA LYS A 209 -6.14 9.95 24.05
C LYS A 209 -5.91 10.75 22.79
N ILE A 210 -5.74 10.05 21.70
CA ILE A 210 -5.31 10.59 20.41
C ILE A 210 -6.39 10.26 19.40
N ALA A 211 -6.82 11.24 18.61
CA ALA A 211 -7.61 11.02 17.41
C ALA A 211 -6.69 11.10 16.20
N VAL A 212 -6.66 10.05 15.40
CA VAL A 212 -6.00 10.03 14.09
C VAL A 212 -7.08 10.15 13.04
N PHE A 213 -7.02 11.21 12.25
CA PHE A 213 -7.91 11.50 11.14
C PHE A 213 -7.12 11.30 9.85
N ASP A 214 -7.48 10.27 9.09
CA ASP A 214 -6.80 9.89 7.85
C ASP A 214 -7.79 9.94 6.68
N LEU A 215 -7.65 10.95 5.83
CA LEU A 215 -8.39 11.08 4.58
C LEU A 215 -7.44 10.82 3.42
N GLY A 216 -7.46 9.57 2.96
CA GLY A 216 -6.65 9.11 1.85
C GLY A 216 -7.27 9.39 0.47
N GLY A 217 -6.68 8.81 -0.58
CA GLY A 217 -7.23 8.92 -1.93
C GLY A 217 -8.49 8.08 -2.14
N GLY A 218 -8.63 6.97 -1.42
CA GLY A 218 -9.74 6.03 -1.61
C GLY A 218 -10.48 5.63 -0.34
N THR A 219 -10.00 6.03 0.84
CA THR A 219 -10.62 5.71 2.14
C THR A 219 -10.52 6.89 3.08
N PHE A 220 -11.51 7.00 3.95
CA PHE A 220 -11.50 7.87 5.12
C PHE A 220 -11.51 7.04 6.39
N ASP A 221 -10.57 7.30 7.28
CA ASP A 221 -10.41 6.59 8.54
C ASP A 221 -10.26 7.57 9.69
N ILE A 222 -11.01 7.32 10.77
CA ILE A 222 -10.82 7.99 12.04
C ILE A 222 -10.64 6.94 13.14
N SER A 223 -9.56 7.06 13.89
CA SER A 223 -9.22 6.12 14.95
C SER A 223 -8.95 6.87 16.25
N ILE A 224 -9.51 6.35 17.35
CA ILE A 224 -9.20 6.83 18.69
C ILE A 224 -8.22 5.84 19.32
N LEU A 225 -7.07 6.33 19.68
CA LEU A 225 -6.01 5.58 20.35
C LEU A 225 -5.86 6.07 21.79
N GLU A 226 -5.54 5.15 22.68
CA GLU A 226 -5.07 5.44 24.02
C GLU A 226 -3.58 5.06 24.11
N LEU A 227 -2.78 6.01 24.58
CA LEU A 227 -1.38 5.80 24.87
C LEU A 227 -1.22 5.75 26.38
N GLY A 228 -0.74 4.62 26.90
CA GLY A 228 -0.40 4.43 28.30
C GLY A 228 0.80 3.49 28.42
N ASP A 229 1.73 3.79 29.31
CA ASP A 229 2.93 2.97 29.58
C ASP A 229 3.74 2.62 28.31
N GLY A 230 3.75 3.51 27.31
CA GLY A 230 4.44 3.28 26.03
C GLY A 230 3.73 2.30 25.09
N VAL A 231 2.48 1.93 25.39
CA VAL A 231 1.64 1.05 24.56
C VAL A 231 0.54 1.85 23.89
N PHE A 232 0.37 1.64 22.57
CA PHE A 232 -0.76 2.19 21.82
C PHE A 232 -1.88 1.14 21.75
N GLU A 233 -3.05 1.49 22.23
CA GLU A 233 -4.25 0.69 22.12
C GLU A 233 -5.27 1.42 21.23
N VAL A 234 -5.75 0.77 20.17
CA VAL A 234 -6.84 1.29 19.35
C VAL A 234 -8.15 1.02 20.09
N LYS A 235 -8.79 2.06 20.60
CA LYS A 235 -10.05 1.98 21.38
C LYS A 235 -11.27 1.88 20.47
N SER A 236 -11.25 2.60 19.37
CA SER A 236 -12.29 2.56 18.36
C SER A 236 -11.74 3.03 17.02
N THR A 237 -12.32 2.51 15.96
CA THR A 237 -12.07 2.97 14.59
C THR A 237 -13.40 3.00 13.84
N ASN A 238 -13.56 3.98 12.98
CA ASN A 238 -14.68 4.12 12.06
C ASN A 238 -14.18 4.83 10.81
N GLY A 239 -14.96 4.79 9.76
CA GLY A 239 -14.58 5.45 8.51
C GLY A 239 -15.49 5.04 7.38
N ASP A 240 -15.08 5.42 6.17
CA ASP A 240 -15.73 5.02 4.93
C ASP A 240 -14.67 4.49 3.96
N THR A 241 -14.81 3.24 3.56
CA THR A 241 -13.90 2.59 2.61
C THR A 241 -14.07 3.06 1.17
N HIS A 242 -15.05 3.95 0.93
CA HIS A 242 -15.45 4.47 -0.37
C HIS A 242 -15.46 6.01 -0.40
N LEU A 243 -14.80 6.65 0.55
CA LEU A 243 -14.68 8.10 0.64
C LEU A 243 -13.21 8.51 0.65
N GLY A 244 -12.79 9.25 -0.35
CA GLY A 244 -11.43 9.75 -0.47
C GLY A 244 -11.27 10.76 -1.60
N GLY A 245 -10.04 11.13 -1.91
CA GLY A 245 -9.73 12.08 -2.98
C GLY A 245 -10.29 11.67 -4.35
N ASP A 246 -10.25 10.36 -4.65
CA ASP A 246 -10.76 9.83 -5.90
C ASP A 246 -12.28 10.06 -6.06
N ASP A 247 -13.04 10.02 -4.96
CA ASP A 247 -14.49 10.29 -4.99
C ASP A 247 -14.78 11.78 -5.24
N PHE A 248 -13.98 12.69 -4.69
CA PHE A 248 -14.07 14.13 -5.00
C PHE A 248 -13.72 14.41 -6.45
N ASP A 249 -12.73 13.73 -7.02
CA ASP A 249 -12.36 13.84 -8.43
C ASP A 249 -13.54 13.35 -9.33
N HIS A 250 -14.19 12.23 -8.99
CA HIS A 250 -15.36 11.73 -9.72
C HIS A 250 -16.53 12.73 -9.72
N VAL A 251 -16.88 13.28 -8.56
CA VAL A 251 -17.94 14.32 -8.48
C VAL A 251 -17.61 15.51 -9.37
N SER A 252 -16.34 15.89 -9.44
CA SER A 252 -15.88 17.00 -10.30
C SER A 252 -15.98 16.65 -11.79
N ILE A 253 -15.63 15.41 -12.16
CA ILE A 253 -15.73 14.90 -13.53
C ILE A 253 -17.20 14.85 -13.97
N ASP A 254 -18.07 14.28 -13.15
CA ASP A 254 -19.50 14.17 -13.43
C ASP A 254 -20.13 15.55 -13.62
N TRP A 255 -19.79 16.50 -12.75
CA TRP A 255 -20.25 17.88 -12.88
C TRP A 255 -19.77 18.55 -14.19
N LEU A 256 -18.51 18.34 -14.58
CA LEU A 256 -17.97 18.88 -15.84
C LEU A 256 -18.65 18.24 -17.05
N ALA A 257 -18.93 16.92 -17.01
CA ALA A 257 -19.64 16.22 -18.08
C ALA A 257 -21.08 16.75 -18.22
N ASP A 258 -21.77 16.95 -17.10
CA ASP A 258 -23.12 17.51 -17.07
C ASP A 258 -23.19 18.94 -17.63
N GLU A 259 -22.23 19.81 -17.28
CA GLU A 259 -22.15 21.17 -17.80
C GLU A 259 -21.86 21.17 -19.31
N PHE A 260 -20.94 20.31 -19.76
CA PHE A 260 -20.62 20.15 -21.18
C PHE A 260 -21.83 19.66 -21.99
N LEU A 261 -22.59 18.70 -21.45
CA LEU A 261 -23.83 18.23 -22.05
C LEU A 261 -24.85 19.37 -22.20
N LYS A 262 -24.98 20.26 -21.20
CA LYS A 262 -25.90 21.42 -21.25
C LYS A 262 -25.48 22.45 -22.30
N ASP A 263 -24.18 22.73 -22.41
CA ASP A 263 -23.64 23.76 -23.27
C ASP A 263 -23.52 23.31 -24.73
N GLU A 264 -23.05 22.08 -24.96
CA GLU A 264 -22.71 21.58 -26.29
C GLU A 264 -23.69 20.50 -26.80
N GLY A 265 -24.57 19.98 -25.94
CA GLY A 265 -25.53 18.93 -26.30
C GLY A 265 -24.89 17.54 -26.57
N VAL A 266 -23.66 17.34 -26.11
CA VAL A 266 -22.88 16.10 -26.30
C VAL A 266 -22.71 15.39 -24.96
N ASP A 267 -23.16 14.14 -24.89
CA ASP A 267 -22.98 13.27 -23.74
C ASP A 267 -21.56 12.68 -23.78
N LEU A 268 -20.81 12.87 -22.69
CA LEU A 268 -19.44 12.36 -22.50
C LEU A 268 -19.40 11.11 -21.61
N GLY A 269 -20.54 10.65 -21.07
CA GLY A 269 -20.65 9.52 -20.14
C GLY A 269 -20.68 8.16 -20.80
#